data_01264eb1c445fc185cb88cc20a2c6280
#
_entry.id   01264eb1c445fc185cb88cc20a2c6280
#
_cell.length_a   1.000
_cell.length_b   1.000
_cell.length_c   1.000
_cell.angle_alpha   90.00
_cell.angle_beta   90.00
_cell.angle_gamma   90.00
#
_symmetry.space_group_name_H-M   'P 1'
#
loop_
_entity.id
_entity.type
_entity.pdbx_description
1 polymer ?
#
loop_
_entity_poly.entity_id
_entity_poly.type
_entity_poly.pdbx_seq_one_letter_code
_entity_poly.pdbx_strand_id
1 'polypeptide(L)'
;RGLGDVYKRQTLQRVAEASGLELVPDPAGAAFYGPKISVQARDAIGRTWQMSTVQLDFNLPERFGLEYTAPDGTKQRPVMIHRALFGSIERFFGVLTEHYAGAFPVWLAPLQVIGIPVADTFAPYLQEVIAELASRGIRAEVDLSDDRMQKKIRTHTTQKVPFMLLAGARDEESGAVSFRFRDGSQVNGVPRAEALDLITEWARSQRNESPTAELIEDQRAED
;
A
#
# COMPACT_ATOMS: atom_id res chain seq x y z
N ARG A 1 13.50 28.60 -31.25
CA ARG A 1 12.45 28.10 -30.35
C ARG A 1 11.17 28.84 -30.67
N GLY A 2 10.15 28.17 -31.25
CA GLY A 2 8.95 28.83 -31.75
C GLY A 2 7.96 29.21 -30.63
N LEU A 3 7.03 30.14 -30.94
CA LEU A 3 5.91 30.55 -30.08
C LEU A 3 5.15 29.35 -29.46
N GLY A 4 5.05 28.22 -30.18
CA GLY A 4 4.45 26.99 -29.68
C GLY A 4 5.12 26.41 -28.40
N ASP A 5 6.43 26.52 -28.27
CA ASP A 5 7.16 26.00 -27.08
C ASP A 5 6.91 26.87 -25.84
N VAL A 6 6.64 28.16 -26.05
CA VAL A 6 6.30 29.10 -24.95
C VAL A 6 4.93 28.74 -24.35
N TYR A 7 3.91 28.55 -25.19
CA TYR A 7 2.57 28.17 -24.74
C TYR A 7 2.54 26.83 -24.00
N LYS A 8 3.32 25.85 -24.47
CA LYS A 8 3.42 24.52 -23.86
C LYS A 8 3.99 24.61 -22.44
N ARG A 9 5.05 25.40 -22.24
CA ARG A 9 5.65 25.65 -20.91
C ARG A 9 4.69 26.40 -20.00
N GLN A 10 4.03 27.44 -20.48
CA GLN A 10 3.07 28.21 -19.71
C GLN A 10 1.88 27.37 -19.22
N THR A 11 1.41 26.42 -20.04
CA THR A 11 0.33 25.52 -19.64
C THR A 11 0.77 24.60 -18.49
N LEU A 12 1.94 23.95 -18.59
CA LEU A 12 2.47 23.13 -17.51
C LEU A 12 2.76 23.95 -16.27
N GLN A 13 3.30 25.16 -16.41
CA GLN A 13 3.57 26.05 -15.28
C GLN A 13 2.29 26.41 -14.53
N ARG A 14 1.23 26.82 -15.24
CA ARG A 14 -0.08 27.10 -14.62
C ARG A 14 -0.66 25.90 -13.86
N VAL A 15 -0.55 24.70 -14.43
CA VAL A 15 -1.02 23.48 -13.76
C VAL A 15 -0.18 23.18 -12.51
N ALA A 16 1.14 23.37 -12.59
CA ALA A 16 2.02 23.18 -11.45
C ALA A 16 1.73 24.20 -10.33
N GLU A 17 1.56 25.48 -10.68
CA GLU A 17 1.19 26.55 -9.74
C GLU A 17 -0.16 26.26 -9.04
N ALA A 18 -1.14 25.73 -9.78
CA ALA A 18 -2.44 25.34 -9.23
C ALA A 18 -2.39 24.15 -8.27
N SER A 19 -1.30 23.38 -8.25
CA SER A 19 -1.13 22.24 -7.32
C SER A 19 -0.89 22.65 -5.87
N GLY A 20 -0.49 23.90 -5.61
CA GLY A 20 -0.13 24.40 -4.28
C GLY A 20 1.20 23.84 -3.74
N LEU A 21 1.96 23.10 -4.53
CA LEU A 21 3.28 22.56 -4.15
C LEU A 21 4.38 23.61 -4.40
N GLU A 22 5.48 23.48 -3.67
CA GLU A 22 6.68 24.26 -3.92
C GLU A 22 7.25 23.93 -5.31
N LEU A 23 7.43 24.95 -6.14
CA LEU A 23 7.93 24.80 -7.51
C LEU A 23 9.40 25.18 -7.59
N VAL A 24 10.23 24.25 -8.04
CA VAL A 24 11.65 24.47 -8.30
C VAL A 24 11.89 24.35 -9.80
N PRO A 25 12.29 25.43 -10.50
CA PRO A 25 12.64 25.39 -11.91
C PRO A 25 13.85 24.47 -12.15
N ASP A 26 13.71 23.53 -13.10
CA ASP A 26 14.79 22.67 -13.56
C ASP A 26 15.02 22.85 -15.08
N PRO A 27 15.83 23.80 -15.51
CA PRO A 27 16.03 24.12 -16.93
C PRO A 27 16.66 22.97 -17.73
N ALA A 28 17.42 22.09 -17.06
CA ALA A 28 18.09 20.96 -17.68
C ALA A 28 17.28 19.65 -17.60
N GLY A 29 16.23 19.61 -16.80
CA GLY A 29 15.44 18.42 -16.55
C GLY A 29 14.46 18.02 -17.64
N ALA A 30 14.22 18.88 -18.66
CA ALA A 30 13.29 18.60 -19.73
C ALA A 30 13.79 17.47 -20.65
N ALA A 31 12.85 16.64 -21.16
CA ALA A 31 13.15 15.70 -22.21
C ALA A 31 13.30 16.42 -23.57
N PHE A 32 13.99 15.81 -24.52
CA PHE A 32 14.18 16.39 -25.85
C PHE A 32 12.83 16.54 -26.61
N TYR A 33 11.84 15.74 -26.29
CA TYR A 33 10.54 15.69 -26.93
C TYR A 33 9.49 16.63 -26.29
N GLY A 34 9.79 17.22 -25.15
CA GLY A 34 8.88 18.19 -24.54
C GLY A 34 9.16 18.51 -23.07
N PRO A 35 8.42 19.47 -22.51
CA PRO A 35 8.54 19.87 -21.12
C PRO A 35 7.94 18.81 -20.19
N LYS A 36 8.44 18.78 -18.94
CA LYS A 36 7.95 17.85 -17.91
C LYS A 36 7.77 18.53 -16.56
N ILE A 37 6.89 17.96 -15.75
CA ILE A 37 6.81 18.17 -14.32
C ILE A 37 7.34 16.91 -13.64
N SER A 38 8.26 17.05 -12.67
CA SER A 38 8.73 15.95 -11.82
C SER A 38 8.36 16.24 -10.38
N VAL A 39 7.77 15.27 -9.70
CA VAL A 39 7.51 15.35 -8.26
C VAL A 39 8.65 14.64 -7.54
N GLN A 40 9.26 15.34 -6.60
CA GLN A 40 10.33 14.81 -5.76
C GLN A 40 9.85 14.71 -4.33
N ALA A 41 10.19 13.62 -3.65
CA ALA A 41 9.95 13.42 -2.24
C ALA A 41 11.29 13.29 -1.50
N ARG A 42 11.37 13.84 -0.29
CA ARG A 42 12.53 13.70 0.59
C ARG A 42 12.22 12.68 1.67
N ASP A 43 13.12 11.71 1.85
CA ASP A 43 13.01 10.73 2.93
C ASP A 43 13.50 11.29 4.28
N ALA A 44 13.32 10.49 5.35
CA ALA A 44 13.66 10.90 6.72
C ALA A 44 15.16 11.19 6.93
N ILE A 45 16.04 10.66 6.08
CA ILE A 45 17.49 10.91 6.14
C ILE A 45 17.95 11.95 5.12
N GLY A 46 17.01 12.66 4.48
CA GLY A 46 17.27 13.79 3.59
C GLY A 46 17.60 13.44 2.15
N ARG A 47 17.51 12.16 1.71
CA ARG A 47 17.70 11.77 0.31
C ARG A 47 16.49 12.19 -0.51
N THR A 48 16.72 12.71 -1.71
CA THR A 48 15.65 13.12 -2.63
C THR A 48 15.40 12.02 -3.67
N TRP A 49 14.14 11.67 -3.83
CA TRP A 49 13.66 10.64 -4.74
C TRP A 49 12.69 11.23 -5.77
N GLN A 50 12.96 11.02 -7.06
CA GLN A 50 11.97 11.33 -8.09
C GLN A 50 10.88 10.26 -8.08
N MET A 51 9.67 10.68 -7.74
CA MET A 51 8.52 9.80 -7.59
C MET A 51 7.63 9.83 -8.84
N SER A 52 7.05 10.96 -9.14
CA SER A 52 6.08 11.08 -10.22
C SER A 52 6.61 11.98 -11.34
N THR A 53 6.16 11.71 -12.56
CA THR A 53 6.51 12.53 -13.73
C THR A 53 5.29 12.66 -14.64
N VAL A 54 5.07 13.87 -15.16
CA VAL A 54 4.15 14.15 -16.26
C VAL A 54 4.97 14.81 -17.38
N GLN A 55 4.96 14.21 -18.56
CA GLN A 55 5.74 14.69 -19.71
C GLN A 55 4.82 14.89 -20.91
N LEU A 56 4.91 16.05 -21.53
CA LEU A 56 4.26 16.29 -22.81
C LEU A 56 5.19 15.85 -23.95
N ASP A 57 4.63 15.12 -24.90
CA ASP A 57 5.36 14.64 -26.06
C ASP A 57 4.64 15.06 -27.34
N PHE A 58 5.33 15.86 -28.13
CA PHE A 58 4.86 16.33 -29.44
C PHE A 58 5.58 15.60 -30.59
N ASN A 59 6.64 14.87 -30.29
CA ASN A 59 7.49 14.22 -31.26
C ASN A 59 6.92 12.88 -31.73
N LEU A 60 6.52 12.00 -30.80
CA LEU A 60 5.99 10.69 -31.16
C LEU A 60 4.68 10.75 -31.96
N PRO A 61 3.70 11.61 -31.63
CA PRO A 61 2.52 11.78 -32.48
C PRO A 61 2.85 12.21 -33.92
N GLU A 62 3.86 13.04 -34.10
CA GLU A 62 4.33 13.42 -35.42
C GLU A 62 5.00 12.26 -36.17
N ARG A 63 5.93 11.56 -35.49
CA ARG A 63 6.65 10.42 -36.07
C ARG A 63 5.76 9.26 -36.47
N PHE A 64 4.71 9.01 -35.68
CA PHE A 64 3.73 7.95 -35.97
C PHE A 64 2.60 8.39 -36.88
N GLY A 65 2.57 9.66 -37.34
CA GLY A 65 1.50 10.19 -38.18
C GLY A 65 0.12 10.11 -37.49
N LEU A 66 0.07 10.26 -36.16
CA LEU A 66 -1.19 10.15 -35.44
C LEU A 66 -2.11 11.34 -35.74
N GLU A 67 -3.38 11.04 -36.01
CA GLU A 67 -4.42 12.04 -36.23
C GLU A 67 -5.71 11.65 -35.52
N TYR A 68 -6.50 12.64 -35.12
CA TYR A 68 -7.88 12.46 -34.68
C TYR A 68 -8.80 13.44 -35.42
N THR A 69 -10.10 13.13 -35.44
CA THR A 69 -11.10 14.02 -36.02
C THR A 69 -11.64 14.93 -34.92
N ALA A 70 -11.41 16.24 -35.06
CA ALA A 70 -11.91 17.24 -34.14
C ALA A 70 -13.44 17.43 -34.29
N PRO A 71 -14.13 18.10 -33.33
CA PRO A 71 -15.58 18.34 -33.40
C PRO A 71 -16.03 19.10 -34.65
N ASP A 72 -15.16 19.89 -35.26
CA ASP A 72 -15.39 20.63 -36.50
C ASP A 72 -15.17 19.79 -37.76
N GLY A 73 -14.86 18.50 -37.63
CA GLY A 73 -14.58 17.56 -38.73
C GLY A 73 -13.16 17.63 -39.28
N THR A 74 -12.30 18.51 -38.79
CA THR A 74 -10.91 18.62 -39.26
C THR A 74 -10.03 17.51 -38.66
N LYS A 75 -8.97 17.14 -39.39
CA LYS A 75 -7.93 16.24 -38.89
C LYS A 75 -6.90 17.03 -38.11
N GLN A 76 -6.67 16.64 -36.87
CA GLN A 76 -5.70 17.28 -36.00
C GLN A 76 -4.75 16.25 -35.39
N ARG A 77 -3.51 16.70 -35.05
CA ARG A 77 -2.51 15.87 -34.39
C ARG A 77 -2.73 15.90 -32.90
N PRO A 78 -2.80 14.73 -32.23
CA PRO A 78 -2.92 14.66 -30.77
C PRO A 78 -1.61 15.08 -30.08
N VAL A 79 -1.71 15.42 -28.82
CA VAL A 79 -0.57 15.53 -27.89
C VAL A 79 -0.50 14.25 -27.05
N MET A 80 0.67 13.65 -26.98
CA MET A 80 0.87 12.49 -26.12
C MET A 80 1.35 12.95 -24.73
N ILE A 81 0.80 12.34 -23.69
CA ILE A 81 1.16 12.61 -22.32
C ILE A 81 1.70 11.32 -21.70
N HIS A 82 2.97 11.33 -21.31
CA HIS A 82 3.57 10.25 -20.57
C HIS A 82 3.45 10.55 -19.08
N ARG A 83 3.00 9.57 -18.31
CA ARG A 83 2.88 9.69 -16.86
C ARG A 83 3.45 8.48 -16.14
N ALA A 84 4.32 8.73 -15.18
CA ALA A 84 4.73 7.78 -14.16
C ALA A 84 4.20 8.24 -12.80
N LEU A 85 3.66 7.31 -11.99
CA LEU A 85 3.16 7.62 -10.64
C LEU A 85 4.26 7.45 -9.58
N PHE A 86 5.05 6.39 -9.69
CA PHE A 86 6.04 6.01 -8.68
C PHE A 86 7.48 6.00 -9.19
N GLY A 87 7.71 6.47 -10.41
CA GLY A 87 8.98 6.30 -11.10
C GLY A 87 9.23 4.83 -11.44
N SER A 88 10.29 4.21 -10.89
CA SER A 88 10.51 2.76 -10.95
C SER A 88 9.78 2.08 -9.80
N ILE A 89 9.04 1.01 -10.10
CA ILE A 89 8.31 0.24 -9.09
C ILE A 89 9.27 -0.41 -8.08
N GLU A 90 10.43 -0.87 -8.54
CA GLU A 90 11.46 -1.46 -7.69
C GLU A 90 12.04 -0.45 -6.71
N ARG A 91 12.32 0.77 -7.19
CA ARG A 91 12.80 1.86 -6.34
C ARG A 91 11.74 2.27 -5.32
N PHE A 92 10.50 2.41 -5.75
CA PHE A 92 9.39 2.74 -4.86
C PHE A 92 9.25 1.68 -3.76
N PHE A 93 9.26 0.39 -4.14
CA PHE A 93 9.20 -0.71 -3.18
C PHE A 93 10.36 -0.68 -2.18
N GLY A 94 11.59 -0.44 -2.66
CA GLY A 94 12.76 -0.31 -1.80
C GLY A 94 12.62 0.82 -0.78
N VAL A 95 12.23 2.02 -1.23
CA VAL A 95 12.01 3.18 -0.35
C VAL A 95 10.89 2.93 0.65
N LEU A 96 9.78 2.30 0.21
CA LEU A 96 8.67 1.96 1.06
C LEU A 96 9.07 0.94 2.15
N THR A 97 9.86 -0.06 1.78
CA THR A 97 10.39 -1.07 2.72
C THR A 97 11.31 -0.43 3.76
N GLU A 98 12.19 0.49 3.35
CA GLU A 98 13.03 1.25 4.29
C GLU A 98 12.19 2.13 5.22
N HIS A 99 11.18 2.81 4.68
CA HIS A 99 10.30 3.71 5.45
C HIS A 99 9.60 2.99 6.61
N TYR A 100 9.06 1.81 6.34
CA TYR A 100 8.38 0.99 7.35
C TYR A 100 9.31 0.02 8.09
N ALA A 101 10.61 0.00 7.78
CA ALA A 101 11.55 -1.01 8.27
C ALA A 101 11.01 -2.45 8.11
N GLY A 102 10.28 -2.70 7.02
CA GLY A 102 9.60 -3.96 6.72
C GLY A 102 8.30 -4.19 7.51
N ALA A 103 7.97 -3.36 8.50
CA ALA A 103 6.72 -3.47 9.26
C ALA A 103 5.57 -2.73 8.58
N PHE A 104 5.19 -3.18 7.38
CA PHE A 104 4.12 -2.57 6.60
C PHE A 104 2.82 -2.42 7.38
N PRO A 105 2.03 -1.38 7.13
CA PRO A 105 0.66 -1.30 7.63
C PRO A 105 -0.16 -2.48 7.09
N VAL A 106 -1.23 -2.83 7.76
CA VAL A 106 -2.03 -4.03 7.46
C VAL A 106 -2.43 -4.12 5.99
N TRP A 107 -2.94 -3.02 5.42
CA TRP A 107 -3.42 -3.00 4.04
C TRP A 107 -2.32 -3.24 2.99
N LEU A 108 -1.04 -2.94 3.31
CA LEU A 108 0.13 -3.20 2.45
C LEU A 108 0.86 -4.50 2.76
N ALA A 109 0.65 -5.10 3.94
CA ALA A 109 1.37 -6.30 4.36
C ALA A 109 1.12 -7.47 3.40
N PRO A 110 2.15 -8.17 2.89
CA PRO A 110 1.98 -9.34 2.02
C PRO A 110 1.16 -10.45 2.67
N LEU A 111 1.41 -10.71 3.97
CA LEU A 111 0.62 -11.56 4.85
C LEU A 111 0.04 -10.66 5.95
N GLN A 112 -1.28 -10.55 6.00
CA GLN A 112 -1.96 -9.66 6.94
C GLN A 112 -2.27 -10.36 8.27
N VAL A 113 -2.61 -11.64 8.18
CA VAL A 113 -3.00 -12.46 9.33
C VAL A 113 -2.35 -13.82 9.25
N ILE A 114 -1.81 -14.30 10.37
CA ILE A 114 -1.37 -15.68 10.52
C ILE A 114 -2.09 -16.34 11.70
N GLY A 115 -2.73 -17.48 11.44
CA GLY A 115 -3.28 -18.36 12.48
C GLY A 115 -2.20 -19.25 13.06
N ILE A 116 -2.05 -19.28 14.37
CA ILE A 116 -1.09 -20.11 15.09
C ILE A 116 -1.85 -20.97 16.10
N PRO A 117 -2.10 -22.25 15.81
CA PRO A 117 -2.75 -23.14 16.77
C PRO A 117 -1.85 -23.38 17.98
N VAL A 118 -2.45 -23.35 19.19
CA VAL A 118 -1.74 -23.66 20.44
C VAL A 118 -1.27 -25.13 20.46
N ALA A 119 -2.07 -26.02 19.86
CA ALA A 119 -1.75 -27.39 19.57
C ALA A 119 -2.41 -27.79 18.23
N ASP A 120 -1.90 -28.82 17.56
CA ASP A 120 -2.36 -29.25 16.23
C ASP A 120 -3.85 -29.59 16.19
N THR A 121 -4.42 -30.03 17.32
CA THR A 121 -5.86 -30.32 17.46
C THR A 121 -6.74 -29.09 17.19
N PHE A 122 -6.23 -27.86 17.37
CA PHE A 122 -6.96 -26.62 17.14
C PHE A 122 -6.73 -26.03 15.74
N ALA A 123 -5.90 -26.68 14.92
CA ALA A 123 -5.65 -26.25 13.55
C ALA A 123 -6.93 -26.19 12.69
N PRO A 124 -7.85 -27.18 12.75
CA PRO A 124 -9.09 -27.10 11.96
C PRO A 124 -9.93 -25.86 12.28
N TYR A 125 -10.07 -25.51 13.54
CA TYR A 125 -10.80 -24.31 13.98
C TYR A 125 -10.19 -23.03 13.39
N LEU A 126 -8.87 -22.87 13.48
CA LEU A 126 -8.18 -21.72 12.88
C LEU A 126 -8.25 -21.72 11.35
N GLN A 127 -8.23 -22.88 10.72
CA GLN A 127 -8.40 -22.99 9.26
C GLN A 127 -9.75 -22.43 8.81
N GLU A 128 -10.84 -22.69 9.57
CA GLU A 128 -12.15 -22.10 9.29
C GLU A 128 -12.15 -20.57 9.45
N VAL A 129 -11.57 -20.06 10.54
CA VAL A 129 -11.44 -18.61 10.79
C VAL A 129 -10.66 -17.93 9.66
N ILE A 130 -9.53 -18.52 9.28
CA ILE A 130 -8.67 -17.98 8.21
C ILE A 130 -9.34 -18.07 6.83
N ALA A 131 -10.06 -19.14 6.54
CA ALA A 131 -10.82 -19.27 5.29
C ALA A 131 -11.91 -18.18 5.19
N GLU A 132 -12.56 -17.84 6.30
CA GLU A 132 -13.53 -16.75 6.31
C GLU A 132 -12.87 -15.38 6.09
N LEU A 133 -11.72 -15.10 6.71
CA LEU A 133 -10.93 -13.89 6.43
C LEU A 133 -10.52 -13.81 4.95
N ALA A 134 -10.05 -14.93 4.38
CA ALA A 134 -9.68 -15.00 2.97
C ALA A 134 -10.88 -14.70 2.05
N SER A 135 -12.08 -15.18 2.39
CA SER A 135 -13.31 -14.87 1.64
C SER A 135 -13.68 -13.38 1.67
N ARG A 136 -13.23 -12.64 2.69
CA ARG A 136 -13.40 -11.19 2.83
C ARG A 136 -12.28 -10.38 2.14
N GLY A 137 -11.34 -11.07 1.46
CA GLY A 137 -10.23 -10.47 0.72
C GLY A 137 -8.99 -10.19 1.58
N ILE A 138 -8.90 -10.76 2.78
CA ILE A 138 -7.74 -10.65 3.66
C ILE A 138 -6.70 -11.72 3.28
N ARG A 139 -5.44 -11.33 3.15
CA ARG A 139 -4.32 -12.25 2.91
C ARG A 139 -3.95 -12.94 4.24
N ALA A 140 -4.47 -14.14 4.43
CA ALA A 140 -4.39 -14.85 5.70
C ALA A 140 -4.00 -16.31 5.47
N GLU A 141 -3.19 -16.87 6.37
CA GLU A 141 -2.69 -18.25 6.33
C GLU A 141 -2.71 -18.86 7.74
N VAL A 142 -2.58 -20.18 7.83
CA VAL A 142 -2.38 -20.91 9.10
C VAL A 142 -0.99 -21.53 9.08
N ASP A 143 -0.24 -21.35 10.15
CA ASP A 143 1.06 -22.02 10.34
C ASP A 143 0.86 -23.47 10.83
N LEU A 144 0.92 -24.39 9.88
CA LEU A 144 0.79 -25.83 10.11
C LEU A 144 2.16 -26.54 10.26
N SER A 145 3.26 -25.80 10.43
CA SER A 145 4.57 -26.41 10.68
C SER A 145 4.60 -27.20 12.01
N ASP A 146 5.52 -28.17 12.11
CA ASP A 146 5.73 -28.97 13.32
C ASP A 146 6.45 -28.19 14.44
N ASP A 147 6.64 -26.88 14.25
CA ASP A 147 7.32 -26.05 15.23
C ASP A 147 6.45 -25.78 16.45
N ARG A 148 7.10 -25.65 17.61
CA ARG A 148 6.41 -25.22 18.84
C ARG A 148 5.82 -23.82 18.69
N MET A 149 4.65 -23.56 19.28
CA MET A 149 3.93 -22.29 19.23
C MET A 149 4.86 -21.07 19.45
N GLN A 150 5.75 -21.10 20.43
CA GLN A 150 6.68 -20.00 20.71
C GLN A 150 7.65 -19.71 19.55
N LYS A 151 8.07 -20.76 18.81
CA LYS A 151 8.92 -20.60 17.64
C LYS A 151 8.12 -20.01 16.48
N LYS A 152 6.88 -20.48 16.25
CA LYS A 152 5.96 -19.90 15.26
C LYS A 152 5.75 -18.41 15.52
N ILE A 153 5.39 -18.03 16.76
CA ILE A 153 5.23 -16.62 17.15
C ILE A 153 6.50 -15.81 16.85
N ARG A 154 7.68 -16.31 17.26
CA ARG A 154 8.95 -15.62 16.99
C ARG A 154 9.21 -15.44 15.50
N THR A 155 8.94 -16.46 14.70
CA THR A 155 9.11 -16.43 13.24
C THR A 155 8.25 -15.33 12.64
N HIS A 156 6.95 -15.33 12.92
CA HIS A 156 6.01 -14.36 12.35
C HIS A 156 6.17 -12.94 12.91
N THR A 157 6.63 -12.80 14.17
CA THR A 157 7.04 -11.49 14.70
C THR A 157 8.27 -10.95 13.96
N THR A 158 9.25 -11.82 13.65
CA THR A 158 10.44 -11.41 12.85
C THR A 158 10.06 -11.04 11.42
N GLN A 159 9.09 -11.74 10.82
CA GLN A 159 8.52 -11.45 9.51
C GLN A 159 7.61 -10.21 9.52
N LYS A 160 7.39 -9.59 10.68
CA LYS A 160 6.55 -8.39 10.80
C LYS A 160 5.09 -8.60 10.42
N VAL A 161 4.52 -9.81 10.59
CA VAL A 161 3.10 -10.04 10.34
C VAL A 161 2.25 -9.20 11.30
N PRO A 162 1.26 -8.41 10.81
CA PRO A 162 0.51 -7.47 11.65
C PRO A 162 -0.37 -8.16 12.71
N PHE A 163 -1.12 -9.17 12.30
CA PHE A 163 -2.02 -9.92 13.19
C PHE A 163 -1.59 -11.39 13.30
N MET A 164 -1.36 -11.84 14.49
CA MET A 164 -1.25 -13.26 14.81
C MET A 164 -2.48 -13.68 15.58
N LEU A 165 -3.26 -14.63 15.06
CA LEU A 165 -4.44 -15.20 15.73
C LEU A 165 -4.04 -16.52 16.37
N LEU A 166 -4.23 -16.61 17.67
CA LEU A 166 -4.03 -17.84 18.43
C LEU A 166 -5.38 -18.44 18.80
N ALA A 167 -5.45 -19.77 18.81
CA ALA A 167 -6.58 -20.48 19.38
C ALA A 167 -6.13 -21.73 20.13
N GLY A 168 -6.72 -21.92 21.29
CA GLY A 168 -6.61 -23.09 22.14
C GLY A 168 -8.00 -23.60 22.55
N ALA A 169 -8.06 -24.51 23.48
CA ALA A 169 -9.31 -25.14 23.91
C ALA A 169 -10.39 -24.13 24.33
N ARG A 170 -10.00 -23.10 25.09
CA ARG A 170 -10.96 -22.07 25.57
C ARG A 170 -11.51 -21.22 24.44
N ASP A 171 -10.64 -20.87 23.47
CA ASP A 171 -11.04 -20.06 22.33
C ASP A 171 -12.02 -20.84 21.43
N GLU A 172 -11.73 -22.12 21.15
CA GLU A 172 -12.61 -22.98 20.37
C GLU A 172 -13.97 -23.21 21.07
N GLU A 173 -13.97 -23.54 22.37
CA GLU A 173 -15.20 -23.75 23.15
C GLU A 173 -16.10 -22.50 23.18
N SER A 174 -15.51 -21.31 23.26
CA SER A 174 -16.25 -20.04 23.31
C SER A 174 -16.50 -19.42 21.95
N GLY A 175 -16.00 -20.02 20.85
CA GLY A 175 -16.08 -19.43 19.52
C GLY A 175 -15.30 -18.12 19.38
N ALA A 176 -14.15 -18.04 20.02
CA ALA A 176 -13.30 -16.86 20.09
C ALA A 176 -11.92 -17.10 19.49
N VAL A 177 -11.12 -16.05 19.38
CA VAL A 177 -9.70 -16.08 19.05
C VAL A 177 -8.93 -15.11 19.94
N SER A 178 -7.63 -15.32 20.08
CA SER A 178 -6.76 -14.42 20.81
C SER A 178 -5.81 -13.72 19.85
N PHE A 179 -5.72 -12.39 19.93
CA PHE A 179 -4.79 -11.60 19.14
C PHE A 179 -3.43 -11.52 19.80
N ARG A 180 -2.40 -11.58 18.97
CA ARG A 180 -1.05 -11.17 19.34
C ARG A 180 -0.47 -10.27 18.26
N PHE A 181 0.18 -9.17 18.68
CA PHE A 181 0.68 -8.13 17.80
C PHE A 181 2.20 -8.14 17.71
N ARG A 182 2.75 -7.35 16.78
CA ARG A 182 4.20 -7.22 16.51
C ARG A 182 4.98 -6.73 17.72
N ASP A 183 4.39 -5.85 18.52
CA ASP A 183 4.97 -5.28 19.75
C ASP A 183 4.97 -6.26 20.92
N GLY A 184 4.33 -7.41 20.74
CA GLY A 184 4.19 -8.44 21.77
C GLY A 184 2.96 -8.28 22.66
N SER A 185 2.18 -7.21 22.49
CA SER A 185 0.89 -7.05 23.18
C SER A 185 -0.13 -8.08 22.67
N GLN A 186 -1.19 -8.33 23.44
CA GLN A 186 -2.21 -9.33 23.10
C GLN A 186 -3.57 -9.00 23.72
N VAL A 187 -4.62 -9.42 23.02
CA VAL A 187 -6.02 -9.36 23.48
C VAL A 187 -6.57 -10.77 23.37
N ASN A 188 -7.06 -11.31 24.47
CA ASN A 188 -7.51 -12.69 24.53
C ASN A 188 -9.04 -12.80 24.48
N GLY A 189 -9.54 -13.91 23.90
CA GLY A 189 -10.95 -14.27 23.97
C GLY A 189 -11.87 -13.31 23.21
N VAL A 190 -11.43 -12.79 22.08
CA VAL A 190 -12.24 -11.95 21.21
C VAL A 190 -13.21 -12.85 20.42
N PRO A 191 -14.54 -12.62 20.47
CA PRO A 191 -15.50 -13.39 19.68
C PRO A 191 -15.12 -13.43 18.21
N ARG A 192 -15.23 -14.61 17.57
CA ARG A 192 -14.81 -14.82 16.16
C ARG A 192 -15.38 -13.77 15.23
N ALA A 193 -16.68 -13.51 15.30
CA ALA A 193 -17.34 -12.55 14.40
C ALA A 193 -16.72 -11.14 14.54
N GLU A 194 -16.56 -10.69 15.77
CA GLU A 194 -15.94 -9.40 16.11
C GLU A 194 -14.48 -9.32 15.61
N ALA A 195 -13.67 -10.36 15.82
CA ALA A 195 -12.30 -10.43 15.36
C ALA A 195 -12.19 -10.30 13.83
N LEU A 196 -13.09 -10.98 13.11
CA LEU A 196 -13.16 -10.90 11.64
C LEU A 196 -13.52 -9.51 11.16
N ASP A 197 -14.47 -8.86 11.81
CA ASP A 197 -14.92 -7.51 11.47
C ASP A 197 -13.83 -6.47 11.76
N LEU A 198 -13.19 -6.53 12.92
CA LEU A 198 -12.04 -5.69 13.29
C LEU A 198 -10.91 -5.77 12.27
N ILE A 199 -10.47 -6.96 11.91
CA ILE A 199 -9.39 -7.16 10.94
C ILE A 199 -9.79 -6.62 9.57
N THR A 200 -11.02 -6.90 9.14
CA THR A 200 -11.52 -6.48 7.83
C THR A 200 -11.59 -4.96 7.74
N GLU A 201 -12.12 -4.31 8.77
CA GLU A 201 -12.21 -2.85 8.85
C GLU A 201 -10.82 -2.22 8.91
N TRP A 202 -9.90 -2.76 9.72
CA TRP A 202 -8.53 -2.28 9.78
C TRP A 202 -7.83 -2.30 8.43
N ALA A 203 -8.00 -3.38 7.67
CA ALA A 203 -7.43 -3.50 6.33
C ALA A 203 -8.09 -2.55 5.32
N ARG A 204 -9.41 -2.34 5.40
CA ARG A 204 -10.17 -1.48 4.49
C ARG A 204 -9.95 0.01 4.73
N SER A 205 -9.82 0.42 5.99
CA SER A 205 -9.60 1.83 6.36
C SER A 205 -8.23 2.36 5.96
N GLN A 206 -7.33 1.49 5.49
CA GLN A 206 -5.97 1.83 5.05
C GLN A 206 -5.18 2.64 6.09
N ARG A 207 -5.38 2.35 7.37
CA ARG A 207 -4.64 2.96 8.47
C ARG A 207 -3.15 2.66 8.33
N ASN A 208 -2.32 3.65 8.63
CA ASN A 208 -0.86 3.51 8.58
C ASN A 208 -0.27 3.00 9.90
N GLU A 209 -1.04 3.06 10.99
CA GLU A 209 -0.63 2.55 12.28
C GLU A 209 -0.56 1.02 12.29
N SER A 210 0.36 0.49 13.11
CA SER A 210 0.36 -0.94 13.44
C SER A 210 -0.72 -1.23 14.47
N PRO A 211 -1.46 -2.36 14.35
CA PRO A 211 -2.39 -2.76 15.39
C PRO A 211 -1.65 -3.11 16.67
N THR A 212 -2.23 -2.72 17.81
CA THR A 212 -1.78 -3.03 19.17
C THR A 212 -2.98 -3.43 20.03
N ALA A 213 -2.74 -4.01 21.20
CA ALA A 213 -3.82 -4.36 22.13
C ALA A 213 -4.64 -3.13 22.53
N GLU A 214 -3.96 -2.02 22.86
CA GLU A 214 -4.60 -0.76 23.25
C GLU A 214 -5.56 -0.24 22.15
N LEU A 215 -5.11 -0.15 20.90
CA LEU A 215 -5.93 0.34 19.79
C LEU A 215 -7.12 -0.58 19.46
N ILE A 216 -6.97 -1.90 19.68
CA ILE A 216 -8.07 -2.84 19.48
C ILE A 216 -9.08 -2.76 20.65
N GLU A 217 -8.62 -2.61 21.88
CA GLU A 217 -9.51 -2.44 23.03
C GLU A 217 -10.28 -1.13 22.98
N ASP A 218 -9.65 -0.03 22.54
CA ASP A 218 -10.31 1.25 22.33
C ASP A 218 -11.41 1.14 21.26
N GLN A 219 -11.11 0.49 20.12
CA GLN A 219 -12.10 0.29 19.05
C GLN A 219 -13.29 -0.55 19.53
N ARG A 220 -13.06 -1.57 20.36
CA ARG A 220 -14.11 -2.42 20.96
C ARG A 220 -14.97 -1.68 22.01
N ALA A 221 -14.47 -0.63 22.60
CA ALA A 221 -15.19 0.19 23.58
C ALA A 221 -16.10 1.24 22.91
N GLU A 222 -15.85 1.58 21.65
CA GLU A 222 -16.65 2.55 20.89
C GLU A 222 -17.86 1.90 20.17
N ASP A 223 -17.86 0.57 19.97
CA ASP A 223 -18.94 -0.21 19.36
C ASP A 223 -19.91 -0.74 20.44
#